data_b72fd2b1773f2786450ced0b83583dc6
#
_entry.id   b72fd2b1773f2786450ced0b83583dc6
#
_cell.length_a   1.000
_cell.length_b   1.000
_cell.length_c   1.000
_cell.angle_alpha   90.00
_cell.angle_beta   90.00
_cell.angle_gamma   90.00
#
_symmetry.space_group_name_H-M   'P 1'
#
loop_
_entity.id
_entity.type
_entity.pdbx_description
1 polymer ?
#
loop_
_entity_poly.entity_id
_entity_poly.type
_entity_poly.pdbx_seq_one_letter_code
_entity_poly.pdbx_strand_id
1 'polypeptide(L)'
;MNELFHTTQVKDFVALFKEAEKKYKDPQKFLSDVTTYLPLRLYEHYYGDKVPHSLFGLLSAHHTQAFLPEEQRWRPFAQQCWFATQEQKRTPLNLETTGTKVQGNLDERWQYFQTATNEENFADAMASAQSFLENDQDRMFFRQKSLTLAMEDTSYGGQKLPYLFHAWRVAEALQWNHTEKILAPALHLIVIGPKDHSLCQLVQENCGQTPLSFFSEQQGQLSTNTYDEIESLLLFSNDTEECLSQFEVLANSGAGLAPILLAAAQGLSNSANGQWIWPMRAFHFCYVIEQWAELDLEKKGYAMAIAASLVNQASNKSRVSNQNCNLNEVAQKLSPVEPFEVLRRVISHTDPHAAATAVYAILGMEEDKTEELFQTLLSQAIKNDGQICYGNDILYISEALDCYRRFKLQQKEKLPVSAGYFLGRIKKGYELSGAYGV
;
A
#
# COMPACT_ATOMS: atom_id res chain seq x y z
N MET A 1 -7.48 -9.47 25.07
CA MET A 1 -7.19 -8.45 24.04
C MET A 1 -6.61 -7.17 24.65
N ASN A 2 -7.25 -6.54 25.62
CA ASN A 2 -6.74 -5.30 26.19
C ASN A 2 -5.28 -5.44 26.71
N GLU A 3 -4.97 -6.51 27.43
CA GLU A 3 -3.62 -6.80 27.92
C GLU A 3 -2.58 -6.92 26.80
N LEU A 4 -2.95 -7.48 25.64
CA LEU A 4 -2.05 -7.63 24.51
C LEU A 4 -1.47 -6.30 24.04
N PHE A 5 -2.31 -5.24 23.97
CA PHE A 5 -1.88 -3.92 23.51
C PHE A 5 -1.25 -3.04 24.58
N HIS A 6 -1.27 -3.46 25.82
CA HIS A 6 -0.63 -2.75 26.94
C HIS A 6 0.70 -3.35 27.39
N THR A 7 1.10 -4.50 26.81
CA THR A 7 2.39 -5.10 27.15
C THR A 7 3.55 -4.38 26.47
N THR A 8 4.65 -4.25 27.18
CA THR A 8 5.87 -3.57 26.72
C THR A 8 7.04 -4.52 26.52
N GLN A 9 6.87 -5.79 26.91
CA GLN A 9 7.91 -6.81 26.82
C GLN A 9 7.56 -7.81 25.72
N VAL A 10 8.50 -8.06 24.79
CA VAL A 10 8.30 -8.97 23.66
C VAL A 10 7.87 -10.36 24.10
N LYS A 11 8.48 -10.90 25.15
CA LYS A 11 8.16 -12.26 25.67
C LYS A 11 6.72 -12.37 26.14
N ASP A 12 6.25 -11.37 26.89
CA ASP A 12 4.87 -11.34 27.39
C ASP A 12 3.88 -11.17 26.26
N PHE A 13 4.21 -10.28 25.29
CA PHE A 13 3.42 -10.11 24.09
C PHE A 13 3.25 -11.44 23.33
N VAL A 14 4.35 -12.16 23.07
CA VAL A 14 4.32 -13.42 22.33
C VAL A 14 3.49 -14.47 23.08
N ALA A 15 3.59 -14.55 24.42
CA ALA A 15 2.76 -15.45 25.21
C ALA A 15 1.27 -15.16 25.04
N LEU A 16 0.85 -13.89 25.19
CA LEU A 16 -0.54 -13.46 25.01
C LEU A 16 -1.04 -13.67 23.57
N PHE A 17 -0.18 -13.41 22.58
CA PHE A 17 -0.54 -13.57 21.18
C PHE A 17 -0.75 -15.05 20.82
N LYS A 18 0.11 -15.96 21.29
CA LYS A 18 -0.06 -17.42 21.13
C LYS A 18 -1.33 -17.96 21.81
N GLU A 19 -1.76 -17.36 22.91
CA GLU A 19 -3.07 -17.68 23.51
C GLU A 19 -4.22 -17.20 22.61
N ALA A 20 -4.09 -16.02 21.99
CA ALA A 20 -5.07 -15.54 21.03
C ALA A 20 -5.16 -16.45 19.79
N GLU A 21 -4.03 -16.91 19.23
CA GLU A 21 -4.02 -17.88 18.12
C GLU A 21 -4.82 -19.15 18.47
N LYS A 22 -4.55 -19.73 19.65
CA LYS A 22 -5.24 -20.94 20.12
C LYS A 22 -6.75 -20.71 20.30
N LYS A 23 -7.12 -19.53 20.78
CA LYS A 23 -8.52 -19.16 21.03
C LYS A 23 -9.29 -18.95 19.72
N TYR A 24 -8.76 -18.17 18.81
CA TYR A 24 -9.47 -17.75 17.61
C TYR A 24 -9.40 -18.76 16.47
N LYS A 25 -8.28 -19.46 16.32
CA LYS A 25 -8.01 -20.46 15.25
C LYS A 25 -8.11 -19.90 13.82
N ASP A 26 -8.64 -18.69 13.66
CA ASP A 26 -8.88 -18.01 12.40
C ASP A 26 -8.47 -16.53 12.54
N PRO A 27 -7.50 -16.06 11.72
CA PRO A 27 -7.07 -14.69 11.75
C PRO A 27 -8.17 -13.66 11.46
N GLN A 28 -9.20 -14.00 10.69
CA GLN A 28 -10.31 -13.09 10.41
C GLN A 28 -11.16 -12.84 11.67
N LYS A 29 -11.46 -13.89 12.43
CA LYS A 29 -12.17 -13.75 13.71
C LYS A 29 -11.36 -12.95 14.73
N PHE A 30 -10.04 -13.17 14.74
CA PHE A 30 -9.13 -12.38 15.56
C PHE A 30 -9.18 -10.89 15.14
N LEU A 31 -9.09 -10.61 13.84
CA LEU A 31 -9.16 -9.24 13.32
C LEU A 31 -10.47 -8.54 13.68
N SER A 32 -11.60 -9.23 13.59
CA SER A 32 -12.91 -8.70 14.00
C SER A 32 -12.91 -8.23 15.46
N ASP A 33 -12.37 -9.04 16.37
CA ASP A 33 -12.32 -8.66 17.77
C ASP A 33 -11.27 -7.59 18.04
N VAL A 34 -10.09 -7.70 17.40
CA VAL A 34 -8.97 -6.79 17.63
C VAL A 34 -9.28 -5.36 17.22
N THR A 35 -10.06 -5.15 16.18
CA THR A 35 -10.52 -3.80 15.75
C THR A 35 -11.33 -3.09 16.84
N THR A 36 -11.94 -3.84 17.76
CA THR A 36 -12.69 -3.28 18.89
C THR A 36 -11.78 -2.83 20.05
N TYR A 37 -10.62 -3.48 20.20
CA TYR A 37 -9.69 -3.28 21.32
C TYR A 37 -8.41 -2.56 20.95
N LEU A 38 -8.14 -2.39 19.67
CA LEU A 38 -6.93 -1.73 19.22
C LEU A 38 -6.88 -0.28 19.73
N PRO A 39 -5.84 0.09 20.47
CA PRO A 39 -5.67 1.47 20.89
C PRO A 39 -5.27 2.31 19.68
N LEU A 40 -6.26 2.89 19.02
CA LEU A 40 -6.01 3.76 17.88
C LEU A 40 -5.35 5.04 18.37
N ARG A 41 -4.17 5.31 17.86
CA ARG A 41 -3.36 6.46 18.21
C ARG A 41 -2.96 7.20 16.94
N LEU A 42 -2.91 8.52 17.02
CA LEU A 42 -2.34 9.34 15.98
C LEU A 42 -0.82 9.27 16.08
N TYR A 43 -0.20 8.88 15.01
CA TYR A 43 1.23 8.94 14.84
C TYR A 43 1.61 10.29 14.21
N GLU A 44 2.39 11.09 14.90
CA GLU A 44 3.00 12.28 14.31
C GLU A 44 4.21 11.84 13.50
N HIS A 45 4.06 11.88 12.19
CA HIS A 45 5.17 11.62 11.28
C HIS A 45 6.20 12.76 11.35
N TYR A 46 7.42 12.49 10.87
CA TYR A 46 8.57 13.42 10.87
C TYR A 46 8.24 14.82 10.30
N TYR A 47 7.18 14.95 9.51
CA TYR A 47 6.69 16.20 8.91
C TYR A 47 5.43 16.78 9.60
N GLY A 48 5.11 16.34 10.80
CA GLY A 48 3.92 16.82 11.53
C GLY A 48 2.60 16.13 11.12
N ASP A 49 2.68 15.14 10.26
CA ASP A 49 1.52 14.40 9.77
C ASP A 49 0.96 13.49 10.86
N LYS A 50 -0.36 13.49 11.04
CA LYS A 50 -1.05 12.65 12.02
C LYS A 50 -1.81 11.53 11.31
N VAL A 51 -1.25 10.32 11.32
CA VAL A 51 -1.83 9.16 10.64
C VAL A 51 -2.08 8.03 11.65
N PRO A 52 -3.27 7.42 11.67
CA PRO A 52 -3.59 6.28 12.53
C PRO A 52 -3.03 4.98 11.93
N HIS A 53 -1.74 4.76 12.08
CA HIS A 53 -1.02 3.66 11.41
C HIS A 53 -1.35 2.26 11.93
N SER A 54 -1.72 2.11 13.23
CA SER A 54 -1.94 0.79 13.82
C SER A 54 -2.97 -0.04 13.06
N LEU A 55 -4.08 0.58 12.67
CA LEU A 55 -5.10 -0.12 11.90
C LEU A 55 -4.60 -0.43 10.49
N PHE A 56 -3.92 0.51 9.83
CA PHE A 56 -3.37 0.27 8.49
C PHE A 56 -2.45 -0.96 8.47
N GLY A 57 -1.61 -1.14 9.50
CA GLY A 57 -0.79 -2.33 9.65
C GLY A 57 -1.61 -3.62 9.71
N LEU A 58 -2.73 -3.64 10.45
CA LEU A 58 -3.62 -4.81 10.50
C LEU A 58 -4.35 -5.06 9.17
N LEU A 59 -4.74 -4.00 8.44
CA LEU A 59 -5.30 -4.14 7.10
C LEU A 59 -4.28 -4.75 6.13
N SER A 60 -3.03 -4.31 6.25
CA SER A 60 -1.90 -4.87 5.49
C SER A 60 -1.65 -6.34 5.84
N ALA A 61 -1.69 -6.70 7.13
CA ALA A 61 -1.57 -8.08 7.58
C ALA A 61 -2.70 -8.97 7.03
N HIS A 62 -3.94 -8.46 7.03
CA HIS A 62 -5.09 -9.15 6.43
C HIS A 62 -4.89 -9.41 4.93
N HIS A 63 -4.41 -8.43 4.18
CA HIS A 63 -4.10 -8.61 2.77
C HIS A 63 -2.98 -9.64 2.57
N THR A 64 -1.88 -9.49 3.30
CA THR A 64 -0.67 -10.31 3.16
C THR A 64 -0.90 -11.79 3.51
N GLN A 65 -1.74 -12.10 4.50
CA GLN A 65 -1.99 -13.48 4.91
C GLN A 65 -2.49 -14.38 3.78
N ALA A 66 -3.18 -13.81 2.78
CA ALA A 66 -3.69 -14.56 1.63
C ALA A 66 -2.59 -15.13 0.74
N PHE A 67 -1.38 -14.59 0.84
CA PHE A 67 -0.20 -15.00 0.06
C PHE A 67 0.74 -15.93 0.83
N LEU A 68 0.39 -16.30 2.07
CA LEU A 68 1.21 -17.11 2.95
C LEU A 68 0.67 -18.52 3.12
N PRO A 69 1.55 -19.51 3.34
CA PRO A 69 1.15 -20.83 3.82
C PRO A 69 0.34 -20.75 5.12
N GLU A 70 -0.55 -21.71 5.34
CA GLU A 70 -1.49 -21.69 6.46
C GLU A 70 -0.78 -21.51 7.82
N GLU A 71 0.33 -22.20 8.03
CA GLU A 71 1.11 -22.15 9.27
C GLU A 71 1.80 -20.80 9.52
N GLN A 72 1.84 -19.92 8.50
CA GLN A 72 2.46 -18.59 8.59
C GLN A 72 1.46 -17.45 8.65
N ARG A 73 0.17 -17.68 8.44
CA ARG A 73 -0.86 -16.63 8.32
C ARG A 73 -1.03 -15.75 9.56
N TRP A 74 -0.64 -16.23 10.73
CA TRP A 74 -0.71 -15.46 11.97
C TRP A 74 0.44 -14.47 12.15
N ARG A 75 1.57 -14.72 11.52
CA ARG A 75 2.80 -13.92 11.70
C ARG A 75 2.67 -12.45 11.34
N PRO A 76 2.06 -12.06 10.20
CA PRO A 76 1.87 -10.65 9.90
C PRO A 76 0.99 -9.94 10.95
N PHE A 77 -0.01 -10.61 11.50
CA PHE A 77 -0.81 -10.06 12.60
C PHE A 77 0.00 -9.90 13.88
N ALA A 78 0.84 -10.86 14.22
CA ALA A 78 1.73 -10.75 15.38
C ALA A 78 2.66 -9.53 15.25
N GLN A 79 3.29 -9.36 14.09
CA GLN A 79 4.16 -8.23 13.80
C GLN A 79 3.41 -6.89 13.93
N GLN A 80 2.25 -6.77 13.30
CA GLN A 80 1.50 -5.50 13.30
C GLN A 80 0.85 -5.19 14.65
N CYS A 81 0.37 -6.20 15.39
CA CYS A 81 -0.07 -6.02 16.77
C CYS A 81 1.09 -5.57 17.67
N TRP A 82 2.28 -6.15 17.50
CA TRP A 82 3.47 -5.69 18.23
C TRP A 82 3.80 -4.23 17.93
N PHE A 83 3.78 -3.82 16.66
CA PHE A 83 3.98 -2.43 16.30
C PHE A 83 2.91 -1.51 16.91
N ALA A 84 1.66 -1.95 16.97
CA ALA A 84 0.59 -1.20 17.62
C ALA A 84 0.84 -0.97 19.11
N THR A 85 1.50 -1.90 19.82
CA THR A 85 1.89 -1.69 21.23
C THR A 85 2.88 -0.55 21.40
N GLN A 86 3.72 -0.28 20.39
CA GLN A 86 4.72 0.80 20.43
C GLN A 86 4.09 2.19 20.26
N GLU A 87 2.87 2.27 19.75
CA GLU A 87 2.14 3.53 19.61
C GLU A 87 1.49 4.03 20.90
N GLN A 88 1.54 3.31 21.99
CA GLN A 88 0.86 3.67 23.25
C GLN A 88 1.24 5.07 23.78
N LYS A 89 2.43 5.55 23.44
CA LYS A 89 2.92 6.88 23.83
C LYS A 89 2.36 8.01 22.95
N ARG A 90 1.54 7.69 21.94
CA ARG A 90 1.00 8.66 20.98
C ARG A 90 -0.36 9.18 21.44
N THR A 91 -0.80 10.26 20.81
CA THR A 91 -2.10 10.88 21.10
C THR A 91 -3.23 9.91 20.76
N PRO A 92 -4.17 9.61 21.67
CA PRO A 92 -5.34 8.80 21.36
C PRO A 92 -6.18 9.45 20.27
N LEU A 93 -6.65 8.64 19.33
CA LEU A 93 -7.62 9.06 18.32
C LEU A 93 -9.03 8.98 18.95
N ASN A 94 -9.70 10.11 19.06
CA ASN A 94 -11.11 10.11 19.47
C ASN A 94 -11.99 9.78 18.25
N LEU A 95 -12.58 8.59 18.27
CA LEU A 95 -13.53 8.13 17.25
C LEU A 95 -14.98 8.13 17.75
N GLU A 96 -15.23 8.70 18.93
CA GLU A 96 -16.60 8.80 19.44
C GLU A 96 -17.42 9.71 18.55
N THR A 97 -18.50 9.17 18.02
CA THR A 97 -19.47 9.88 17.20
C THR A 97 -20.71 10.16 18.03
N THR A 98 -20.96 11.42 18.31
CA THR A 98 -22.16 11.87 19.02
C THR A 98 -23.27 12.33 18.08
N GLY A 99 -23.00 12.27 16.77
CA GLY A 99 -23.93 12.77 15.75
C GLY A 99 -25.16 11.89 15.55
N THR A 100 -26.30 12.52 15.32
CA THR A 100 -27.52 11.83 14.86
C THR A 100 -27.32 11.43 13.39
N LYS A 101 -27.73 10.20 13.03
CA LYS A 101 -27.68 9.75 11.62
C LYS A 101 -28.39 10.74 10.70
N VAL A 102 -27.71 11.08 9.62
CA VAL A 102 -28.23 12.01 8.62
C VAL A 102 -29.37 11.35 7.83
N GLN A 103 -30.47 12.06 7.70
CA GLN A 103 -31.63 11.61 6.92
C GLN A 103 -31.58 12.25 5.53
N GLY A 104 -32.22 11.64 4.55
CA GLY A 104 -32.30 12.15 3.18
C GLY A 104 -32.00 11.10 2.13
N ASN A 105 -32.06 11.50 0.87
CA ASN A 105 -31.65 10.64 -0.25
C ASN A 105 -30.11 10.51 -0.31
N LEU A 106 -29.58 9.69 -1.22
CA LEU A 106 -28.14 9.41 -1.32
C LEU A 106 -27.32 10.68 -1.56
N ASP A 107 -27.79 11.56 -2.44
CA ASP A 107 -27.04 12.78 -2.80
C ASP A 107 -27.06 13.80 -1.67
N GLU A 108 -28.17 13.97 -0.97
CA GLU A 108 -28.27 14.87 0.20
C GLU A 108 -27.32 14.41 1.33
N ARG A 109 -27.33 13.12 1.64
CA ARG A 109 -26.41 12.55 2.64
C ARG A 109 -24.96 12.69 2.21
N TRP A 110 -24.66 12.51 0.92
CA TRP A 110 -23.31 12.69 0.40
C TRP A 110 -22.85 14.15 0.45
N GLN A 111 -23.69 15.10 0.09
CA GLN A 111 -23.40 16.54 0.22
C GLN A 111 -23.12 16.91 1.68
N TYR A 112 -23.87 16.34 2.61
CA TYR A 112 -23.62 16.55 4.04
C TYR A 112 -22.24 16.02 4.45
N PHE A 113 -21.86 14.81 3.99
CA PHE A 113 -20.52 14.25 4.20
C PHE A 113 -19.42 15.16 3.64
N GLN A 114 -19.59 15.65 2.42
CA GLN A 114 -18.62 16.55 1.78
C GLN A 114 -18.50 17.88 2.54
N THR A 115 -19.60 18.47 2.96
CA THR A 115 -19.60 19.70 3.76
C THR A 115 -18.86 19.49 5.07
N ALA A 116 -19.18 18.45 5.81
CA ALA A 116 -18.49 18.10 7.06
C ALA A 116 -16.99 17.83 6.84
N THR A 117 -16.63 17.22 5.70
CA THR A 117 -15.22 16.99 5.32
C THR A 117 -14.49 18.29 5.02
N ASN A 118 -15.13 19.23 4.35
CA ASN A 118 -14.54 20.55 4.05
C ASN A 118 -14.39 21.41 5.31
N GLU A 119 -15.29 21.24 6.27
CA GLU A 119 -15.27 21.92 7.57
C GLU A 119 -14.38 21.22 8.61
N GLU A 120 -13.74 20.11 8.23
CA GLU A 120 -12.93 19.24 9.12
C GLU A 120 -13.71 18.75 10.34
N ASN A 121 -15.02 18.61 10.21
CA ASN A 121 -15.92 18.13 11.26
C ASN A 121 -16.07 16.60 11.18
N PHE A 122 -15.17 15.89 11.87
CA PHE A 122 -15.17 14.41 11.85
C PHE A 122 -16.44 13.79 12.43
N ALA A 123 -17.04 14.38 13.47
CA ALA A 123 -18.24 13.83 14.10
C ALA A 123 -19.42 13.81 13.11
N ASP A 124 -19.64 14.91 12.39
CA ASP A 124 -20.71 15.03 11.41
C ASP A 124 -20.42 14.18 10.15
N ALA A 125 -19.16 14.14 9.70
CA ALA A 125 -18.76 13.26 8.60
C ALA A 125 -19.04 11.77 8.95
N MET A 126 -18.72 11.34 10.17
CA MET A 126 -19.01 9.98 10.60
C MET A 126 -20.48 9.70 10.77
N ALA A 127 -21.27 10.65 11.28
CA ALA A 127 -22.73 10.51 11.37
C ALA A 127 -23.35 10.33 9.97
N SER A 128 -22.86 11.08 8.98
CA SER A 128 -23.24 10.88 7.59
C SER A 128 -22.79 9.53 7.05
N ALA A 129 -21.53 9.15 7.24
CA ALA A 129 -20.99 7.87 6.79
C ALA A 129 -21.81 6.69 7.33
N GLN A 130 -22.15 6.69 8.62
CA GLN A 130 -22.98 5.66 9.25
C GLN A 130 -24.34 5.51 8.57
N SER A 131 -24.94 6.59 8.05
CA SER A 131 -26.22 6.53 7.36
C SER A 131 -26.20 5.70 6.08
N PHE A 132 -25.03 5.46 5.49
CA PHE A 132 -24.85 4.64 4.29
C PHE A 132 -24.55 3.16 4.59
N LEU A 133 -24.26 2.80 5.84
CA LEU A 133 -23.78 1.44 6.15
C LEU A 133 -24.89 0.41 6.37
N GLU A 134 -26.16 0.80 6.33
CA GLU A 134 -27.29 -0.06 6.71
C GLU A 134 -27.66 -1.09 5.63
N ASN A 135 -27.51 -0.76 4.36
CA ASN A 135 -27.84 -1.64 3.25
C ASN A 135 -26.77 -1.65 2.17
N ASP A 136 -26.80 -2.65 1.29
CA ASP A 136 -25.76 -2.88 0.29
C ASP A 136 -25.69 -1.76 -0.77
N GLN A 137 -26.81 -1.25 -1.23
CA GLN A 137 -26.87 -0.22 -2.26
C GLN A 137 -26.24 1.08 -1.76
N ASP A 138 -26.61 1.52 -0.55
CA ASP A 138 -26.07 2.73 0.07
C ASP A 138 -24.58 2.57 0.35
N ARG A 139 -24.15 1.38 0.84
CA ARG A 139 -22.74 1.07 1.07
C ARG A 139 -21.92 1.17 -0.21
N MET A 140 -22.41 0.59 -1.32
CA MET A 140 -21.72 0.65 -2.61
C MET A 140 -21.60 2.08 -3.12
N PHE A 141 -22.65 2.88 -3.01
CA PHE A 141 -22.60 4.30 -3.34
C PHE A 141 -21.55 5.04 -2.52
N PHE A 142 -21.56 4.88 -1.21
CA PHE A 142 -20.61 5.55 -0.31
C PHE A 142 -19.16 5.06 -0.54
N ARG A 143 -18.97 3.75 -0.76
CA ARG A 143 -17.67 3.18 -1.13
C ARG A 143 -17.11 3.85 -2.37
N GLN A 144 -17.88 3.92 -3.45
CA GLN A 144 -17.45 4.52 -4.70
C GLN A 144 -17.10 6.00 -4.52
N LYS A 145 -17.98 6.77 -3.89
CA LYS A 145 -17.79 8.21 -3.66
C LYS A 145 -16.60 8.51 -2.75
N SER A 146 -16.45 7.78 -1.65
CA SER A 146 -15.37 8.00 -0.69
C SER A 146 -14.00 7.60 -1.25
N LEU A 147 -13.93 6.52 -2.05
CA LEU A 147 -12.70 6.14 -2.75
C LEU A 147 -12.33 7.18 -3.82
N THR A 148 -13.29 7.73 -4.56
CA THR A 148 -13.04 8.83 -5.50
C THR A 148 -12.46 10.04 -4.78
N LEU A 149 -13.05 10.44 -3.65
CA LEU A 149 -12.54 11.56 -2.84
C LEU A 149 -11.11 11.29 -2.33
N ALA A 150 -10.82 10.05 -1.91
CA ALA A 150 -9.48 9.67 -1.46
C ALA A 150 -8.45 9.61 -2.60
N MET A 151 -8.88 9.28 -3.82
CA MET A 151 -8.05 9.27 -5.04
C MET A 151 -7.65 10.70 -5.44
N GLU A 152 -8.57 11.64 -5.31
CA GLU A 152 -8.35 13.05 -5.67
C GLU A 152 -7.49 13.80 -4.66
N ASP A 153 -7.21 13.22 -3.50
CA ASP A 153 -6.34 13.80 -2.48
C ASP A 153 -5.00 13.05 -2.42
N THR A 154 -4.00 13.64 -3.05
CA THR A 154 -2.65 13.06 -3.16
C THR A 154 -1.72 13.42 -2.02
N SER A 155 -2.23 14.04 -0.95
CA SER A 155 -1.47 14.25 0.28
C SER A 155 -0.84 12.94 0.78
N TYR A 156 0.24 13.02 1.53
CA TYR A 156 1.02 11.85 1.97
C TYR A 156 1.46 10.90 0.84
N GLY A 157 1.60 11.39 -0.39
CA GLY A 157 1.93 10.52 -1.52
C GLY A 157 0.79 9.57 -1.90
N GLY A 158 -0.46 10.01 -1.75
CA GLY A 158 -1.66 9.26 -2.13
C GLY A 158 -2.07 8.16 -1.14
N GLN A 159 -1.54 8.13 0.09
CA GLN A 159 -1.78 7.03 1.04
C GLN A 159 -3.25 6.92 1.51
N LYS A 160 -4.06 7.97 1.36
CA LYS A 160 -5.48 7.94 1.74
C LYS A 160 -6.26 6.89 0.97
N LEU A 161 -6.02 6.78 -0.33
CA LEU A 161 -6.70 5.81 -1.18
C LEU A 161 -6.41 4.34 -0.79
N PRO A 162 -5.15 3.88 -0.68
CA PRO A 162 -4.87 2.52 -0.24
C PRO A 162 -5.42 2.22 1.16
N TYR A 163 -5.33 3.17 2.08
CA TYR A 163 -5.85 2.97 3.43
C TYR A 163 -7.36 2.70 3.41
N LEU A 164 -8.13 3.58 2.76
CA LEU A 164 -9.58 3.42 2.68
C LEU A 164 -9.97 2.16 1.89
N PHE A 165 -9.28 1.85 0.80
CA PHE A 165 -9.53 0.66 0.00
C PHE A 165 -9.38 -0.63 0.80
N HIS A 166 -8.27 -0.78 1.51
CA HIS A 166 -8.05 -1.95 2.37
C HIS A 166 -9.03 -2.00 3.55
N ALA A 167 -9.41 -0.85 4.10
CA ALA A 167 -10.45 -0.79 5.13
C ALA A 167 -11.79 -1.34 4.61
N TRP A 168 -12.21 -0.96 3.40
CA TRP A 168 -13.40 -1.52 2.76
C TRP A 168 -13.29 -3.02 2.51
N ARG A 169 -12.14 -3.51 2.03
CA ARG A 169 -11.92 -4.95 1.83
C ARG A 169 -11.99 -5.76 3.11
N VAL A 170 -11.47 -5.23 4.20
CA VAL A 170 -11.58 -5.88 5.51
C VAL A 170 -13.01 -5.87 6.02
N ALA A 171 -13.73 -4.74 5.89
CA ALA A 171 -15.14 -4.68 6.27
C ALA A 171 -16.00 -5.70 5.52
N GLU A 172 -15.77 -5.86 4.22
CA GLU A 172 -16.40 -6.88 3.38
C GLU A 172 -16.04 -8.31 3.84
N ALA A 173 -14.76 -8.61 4.05
CA ALA A 173 -14.29 -9.91 4.52
C ALA A 173 -14.88 -10.28 5.90
N LEU A 174 -15.14 -9.30 6.75
CA LEU A 174 -15.82 -9.45 8.03
C LEU A 174 -17.35 -9.38 7.94
N GLN A 175 -17.90 -9.52 6.72
CA GLN A 175 -19.36 -9.50 6.48
C GLN A 175 -20.03 -8.24 7.06
N TRP A 176 -19.37 -7.11 6.91
CA TRP A 176 -19.81 -5.78 7.37
C TRP A 176 -19.90 -5.61 8.90
N ASN A 177 -19.41 -6.59 9.66
CA ASN A 177 -19.34 -6.46 11.11
C ASN A 177 -18.29 -5.39 11.48
N HIS A 178 -18.65 -4.48 12.37
CA HIS A 178 -17.78 -3.39 12.84
C HIS A 178 -17.30 -2.43 11.73
N THR A 179 -18.03 -2.33 10.60
CA THR A 179 -17.65 -1.50 9.44
C THR A 179 -17.32 -0.07 9.85
N GLU A 180 -18.12 0.55 10.70
CA GLU A 180 -17.88 1.91 11.17
C GLU A 180 -16.53 2.07 11.88
N LYS A 181 -16.14 1.11 12.71
CA LYS A 181 -14.87 1.12 13.44
C LYS A 181 -13.67 0.87 12.52
N ILE A 182 -13.86 0.05 11.48
CA ILE A 182 -12.85 -0.26 10.49
C ILE A 182 -12.61 0.94 9.57
N LEU A 183 -13.66 1.64 9.17
CA LEU A 183 -13.57 2.79 8.27
C LEU A 183 -13.16 4.07 9.00
N ALA A 184 -13.53 4.24 10.28
CA ALA A 184 -13.37 5.49 11.00
C ALA A 184 -11.93 6.06 10.97
N PRO A 185 -10.84 5.29 11.16
CA PRO A 185 -9.48 5.84 11.08
C PRO A 185 -9.09 6.30 9.67
N ALA A 186 -9.53 5.60 8.62
CA ALA A 186 -9.29 6.00 7.23
C ALA A 186 -10.10 7.26 6.89
N LEU A 187 -11.37 7.32 7.30
CA LEU A 187 -12.21 8.51 7.14
C LEU A 187 -11.68 9.70 7.96
N HIS A 188 -11.14 9.46 9.15
CA HIS A 188 -10.48 10.51 9.93
C HIS A 188 -9.32 11.14 9.15
N LEU A 189 -8.51 10.30 8.50
CA LEU A 189 -7.41 10.80 7.66
C LEU A 189 -7.90 11.62 6.47
N ILE A 190 -9.06 11.27 5.89
CA ILE A 190 -9.68 12.02 4.80
C ILE A 190 -10.24 13.36 5.30
N VAL A 191 -10.92 13.37 6.44
CA VAL A 191 -11.65 14.54 6.95
C VAL A 191 -10.69 15.54 7.61
N ILE A 192 -9.82 15.07 8.51
CA ILE A 192 -8.94 15.91 9.36
C ILE A 192 -7.52 15.99 8.79
N GLY A 193 -7.07 14.99 8.05
CA GLY A 193 -5.71 14.98 7.50
C GLY A 193 -5.46 16.13 6.50
N PRO A 194 -4.18 16.48 6.26
CA PRO A 194 -3.85 17.47 5.23
C PRO A 194 -4.45 17.08 3.89
N LYS A 195 -4.76 18.08 3.09
CA LYS A 195 -5.39 17.94 1.77
C LYS A 195 -4.44 18.46 0.71
N ASP A 196 -4.30 17.71 -0.38
CA ASP A 196 -3.51 18.10 -1.53
C ASP A 196 -4.23 17.62 -2.81
N HIS A 197 -4.89 18.57 -3.47
CA HIS A 197 -5.60 18.34 -4.73
C HIS A 197 -4.82 18.87 -5.93
N SER A 198 -3.56 19.26 -5.76
CA SER A 198 -2.76 19.91 -6.81
C SER A 198 -2.58 19.01 -8.04
N LEU A 199 -2.32 17.72 -7.88
CA LEU A 199 -2.20 16.80 -9.01
C LEU A 199 -3.55 16.56 -9.70
N CYS A 200 -4.64 16.52 -8.93
CA CYS A 200 -5.98 16.42 -9.47
C CYS A 200 -6.34 17.63 -10.32
N GLN A 201 -6.04 18.83 -9.85
CA GLN A 201 -6.24 20.09 -10.60
C GLN A 201 -5.37 20.10 -11.86
N LEU A 202 -4.09 19.76 -11.74
CA LEU A 202 -3.17 19.67 -12.88
C LEU A 202 -3.71 18.73 -13.98
N VAL A 203 -4.20 17.54 -13.59
CA VAL A 203 -4.78 16.58 -14.53
C VAL A 203 -6.05 17.14 -15.17
N GLN A 204 -6.93 17.79 -14.41
CA GLN A 204 -8.14 18.42 -14.94
C GLN A 204 -7.84 19.53 -15.94
N GLU A 205 -6.84 20.36 -15.66
CA GLU A 205 -6.43 21.46 -16.53
C GLU A 205 -5.80 20.98 -17.85
N ASN A 206 -5.00 19.93 -17.79
CA ASN A 206 -4.26 19.42 -18.95
C ASN A 206 -5.03 18.34 -19.75
N CYS A 207 -5.80 17.48 -19.08
CA CYS A 207 -6.51 16.36 -19.72
C CYS A 207 -8.03 16.59 -19.85
N GLY A 208 -8.54 17.76 -19.42
CA GLY A 208 -9.96 18.03 -19.12
C GLY A 208 -10.93 18.07 -20.29
N GLN A 209 -10.52 17.83 -21.54
CA GLN A 209 -11.44 17.82 -22.69
C GLN A 209 -11.33 16.56 -23.56
N THR A 210 -10.34 15.75 -23.37
CA THR A 210 -10.22 14.48 -24.08
C THR A 210 -10.81 13.40 -23.17
N PRO A 211 -11.84 12.65 -23.60
CA PRO A 211 -12.27 11.49 -22.84
C PRO A 211 -11.06 10.59 -22.67
N LEU A 212 -10.55 10.45 -21.45
CA LEU A 212 -9.49 9.52 -21.12
C LEU A 212 -9.98 8.05 -21.22
N SER A 213 -11.03 7.84 -22.03
CA SER A 213 -11.58 6.56 -22.44
C SER A 213 -10.59 5.64 -23.19
N PHE A 214 -9.44 6.19 -23.60
CA PHE A 214 -8.41 5.43 -24.30
C PHE A 214 -7.61 4.47 -23.44
N PHE A 215 -7.71 4.57 -22.12
CA PHE A 215 -7.00 3.68 -21.22
C PHE A 215 -7.69 2.34 -21.00
N SER A 216 -8.79 2.10 -21.66
CA SER A 216 -9.54 0.86 -21.55
C SER A 216 -8.93 -0.25 -22.40
N GLU A 217 -8.58 -1.34 -21.76
CA GLU A 217 -8.62 -2.73 -22.27
C GLU A 217 -7.71 -3.14 -23.43
N GLN A 218 -7.17 -2.27 -24.24
CA GLN A 218 -6.12 -2.67 -25.15
C GLN A 218 -4.79 -2.80 -24.40
N GLN A 219 -4.67 -3.82 -23.58
CA GLN A 219 -3.38 -4.39 -23.21
C GLN A 219 -2.73 -4.96 -24.50
N GLY A 220 -2.56 -4.10 -25.50
CA GLY A 220 -1.72 -4.38 -26.63
C GLY A 220 -0.33 -4.68 -26.09
N GLN A 221 0.38 -5.60 -26.71
CA GLN A 221 1.78 -5.85 -26.40
C GLN A 221 2.55 -4.56 -26.71
N LEU A 222 2.68 -3.68 -25.70
CA LEU A 222 3.56 -2.55 -25.81
C LEU A 222 4.97 -3.04 -26.14
N SER A 223 5.67 -2.34 -27.00
CA SER A 223 7.07 -2.64 -27.25
C SER A 223 7.90 -2.37 -26.01
N THR A 224 9.01 -3.08 -25.84
CA THR A 224 9.96 -2.82 -24.75
C THR A 224 10.39 -1.36 -24.72
N ASN A 225 10.58 -0.73 -25.88
CA ASN A 225 10.96 0.68 -25.99
C ASN A 225 9.90 1.60 -25.37
N THR A 226 8.61 1.33 -25.57
CA THR A 226 7.52 2.15 -24.99
C THR A 226 7.50 2.04 -23.46
N TYR A 227 7.80 0.86 -22.89
CA TYR A 227 7.95 0.71 -21.44
C TYR A 227 9.11 1.55 -20.90
N ASP A 228 10.27 1.49 -21.56
CA ASP A 228 11.46 2.23 -21.17
C ASP A 228 11.25 3.75 -21.30
N GLU A 229 10.52 4.19 -22.33
CA GLU A 229 10.14 5.60 -22.52
C GLU A 229 9.23 6.09 -21.41
N ILE A 230 8.17 5.34 -21.07
CA ILE A 230 7.27 5.69 -19.97
C ILE A 230 8.01 5.69 -18.64
N GLU A 231 8.82 4.69 -18.36
CA GLU A 231 9.61 4.62 -17.14
C GLU A 231 10.57 5.81 -17.04
N SER A 232 11.30 6.10 -18.12
CA SER A 232 12.24 7.22 -18.16
C SER A 232 11.52 8.55 -17.92
N LEU A 233 10.37 8.73 -18.56
CA LEU A 233 9.54 9.92 -18.39
C LEU A 233 9.08 10.09 -16.94
N LEU A 234 8.50 9.05 -16.35
CA LEU A 234 7.93 9.11 -15.00
C LEU A 234 9.01 9.24 -13.90
N LEU A 235 10.19 8.66 -14.11
CA LEU A 235 11.24 8.66 -13.10
C LEU A 235 12.18 9.86 -13.18
N PHE A 236 12.39 10.46 -14.36
CA PHE A 236 13.46 11.42 -14.58
C PHE A 236 13.01 12.77 -15.12
N SER A 237 11.73 12.95 -15.47
CA SER A 237 11.22 14.32 -15.76
C SER A 237 11.20 15.14 -14.48
N ASN A 238 11.78 16.34 -14.54
CA ASN A 238 11.80 17.27 -13.41
C ASN A 238 10.52 18.12 -13.29
N ASP A 239 9.72 18.14 -14.35
CA ASP A 239 8.47 18.90 -14.45
C ASP A 239 7.29 17.93 -14.59
N THR A 240 6.38 17.96 -13.62
CA THR A 240 5.24 17.04 -13.59
C THR A 240 4.20 17.41 -14.66
N GLU A 241 4.06 18.68 -15.03
CA GLU A 241 3.14 19.11 -16.09
C GLU A 241 3.63 18.66 -17.46
N GLU A 242 4.92 18.87 -17.76
CA GLU A 242 5.54 18.36 -18.98
C GLU A 242 5.47 16.83 -19.03
N CYS A 243 5.75 16.17 -17.90
CA CYS A 243 5.62 14.72 -17.76
C CYS A 243 4.21 14.24 -18.12
N LEU A 244 3.17 14.90 -17.62
CA LEU A 244 1.78 14.53 -17.88
C LEU A 244 1.42 14.68 -19.36
N SER A 245 1.82 15.79 -19.99
CA SER A 245 1.55 16.05 -21.41
C SER A 245 2.21 15.00 -22.32
N GLN A 246 3.45 14.61 -22.04
CA GLN A 246 4.15 13.55 -22.78
C GLN A 246 3.56 12.18 -22.49
N PHE A 247 3.17 11.91 -21.22
CA PHE A 247 2.52 10.68 -20.84
C PHE A 247 1.20 10.47 -21.57
N GLU A 248 0.39 11.52 -21.76
CA GLU A 248 -0.85 11.45 -22.53
C GLU A 248 -0.62 10.95 -23.95
N VAL A 249 0.44 11.43 -24.62
CA VAL A 249 0.81 10.98 -25.97
C VAL A 249 1.17 9.48 -25.98
N LEU A 250 1.97 9.02 -25.00
CA LEU A 250 2.35 7.62 -24.87
C LEU A 250 1.17 6.73 -24.48
N ALA A 251 0.29 7.21 -23.63
CA ALA A 251 -0.90 6.50 -23.20
C ALA A 251 -1.89 6.27 -24.34
N ASN A 252 -2.02 7.24 -25.26
CA ASN A 252 -2.81 7.07 -26.48
C ASN A 252 -2.32 5.94 -27.40
N SER A 253 -1.10 5.44 -27.21
CA SER A 253 -0.57 4.24 -27.86
C SER A 253 -0.99 2.92 -27.20
N GLY A 254 -1.84 2.95 -26.17
CA GLY A 254 -2.37 1.77 -25.49
C GLY A 254 -1.64 1.37 -24.20
N ALA A 255 -0.86 2.26 -23.60
CA ALA A 255 -0.20 2.02 -22.34
C ALA A 255 -1.23 1.97 -21.19
N GLY A 256 -1.48 0.79 -20.64
CA GLY A 256 -2.29 0.63 -19.43
C GLY A 256 -1.58 1.06 -18.14
N LEU A 257 -2.16 0.73 -16.98
CA LEU A 257 -1.62 1.09 -15.66
C LEU A 257 -0.32 0.32 -15.31
N ALA A 258 -0.08 -0.80 -15.96
CA ALA A 258 1.06 -1.66 -15.64
C ALA A 258 2.44 -1.00 -15.80
N PRO A 259 2.72 -0.21 -16.86
CA PRO A 259 3.97 0.54 -16.95
C PRO A 259 4.18 1.53 -15.79
N ILE A 260 3.10 2.15 -15.31
CA ILE A 260 3.15 3.08 -14.18
C ILE A 260 3.52 2.34 -12.89
N LEU A 261 2.92 1.15 -12.67
CA LEU A 261 3.28 0.28 -11.54
C LEU A 261 4.74 -0.16 -11.59
N LEU A 262 5.25 -0.55 -12.77
CA LEU A 262 6.64 -0.94 -12.95
C LEU A 262 7.58 0.25 -12.72
N ALA A 263 7.23 1.46 -13.19
CA ALA A 263 7.98 2.67 -12.92
C ALA A 263 8.03 2.99 -11.42
N ALA A 264 6.91 2.87 -10.69
CA ALA A 264 6.87 3.06 -9.24
C ALA A 264 7.79 2.04 -8.51
N ALA A 265 7.77 0.76 -8.92
CA ALA A 265 8.65 -0.26 -8.37
C ALA A 265 10.13 0.04 -8.65
N GLN A 266 10.46 0.47 -9.86
CA GLN A 266 11.81 0.88 -10.23
C GLN A 266 12.26 2.13 -9.47
N GLY A 267 11.36 3.10 -9.29
CA GLY A 267 11.60 4.29 -8.48
C GLY A 267 11.96 3.95 -7.04
N LEU A 268 11.35 2.90 -6.47
CA LEU A 268 11.72 2.39 -5.15
C LEU A 268 13.18 1.90 -5.11
N SER A 269 13.60 1.13 -6.12
CA SER A 269 14.97 0.62 -6.22
C SER A 269 16.01 1.72 -6.42
N ASN A 270 15.65 2.78 -7.13
CA ASN A 270 16.56 3.87 -7.51
C ASN A 270 16.49 5.08 -6.55
N SER A 271 15.64 5.04 -5.51
CA SER A 271 15.47 6.15 -4.58
C SER A 271 16.69 6.37 -3.68
N ALA A 272 16.99 7.64 -3.35
CA ALA A 272 18.05 7.99 -2.42
C ALA A 272 17.84 7.41 -1.02
N ASN A 273 18.89 7.33 -0.21
CA ASN A 273 18.82 6.77 1.13
C ASN A 273 17.78 7.46 2.01
N GLY A 274 16.85 6.67 2.59
CA GLY A 274 15.79 7.15 3.46
C GLY A 274 14.56 7.73 2.75
N GLN A 275 14.56 7.84 1.41
CA GLN A 275 13.46 8.43 0.64
C GLN A 275 12.54 7.40 -0.05
N TRP A 276 12.68 6.13 0.28
CA TRP A 276 11.94 5.00 -0.30
C TRP A 276 10.41 5.07 -0.09
N ILE A 277 9.96 5.84 0.91
CA ILE A 277 8.55 5.87 1.30
C ILE A 277 7.65 6.45 0.19
N TRP A 278 8.13 7.42 -0.59
CA TRP A 278 7.34 8.07 -1.62
C TRP A 278 7.02 7.15 -2.80
N PRO A 279 8.01 6.49 -3.45
CA PRO A 279 7.72 5.53 -4.52
C PRO A 279 6.87 4.35 -4.04
N MET A 280 7.06 3.88 -2.80
CA MET A 280 6.25 2.81 -2.24
C MET A 280 4.78 3.20 -2.09
N ARG A 281 4.50 4.41 -1.58
CA ARG A 281 3.14 4.93 -1.50
C ARG A 281 2.51 5.12 -2.87
N ALA A 282 3.27 5.64 -3.84
CA ALA A 282 2.81 5.74 -5.22
C ALA A 282 2.48 4.36 -5.81
N PHE A 283 3.28 3.33 -5.49
CA PHE A 283 2.99 1.95 -5.89
C PHE A 283 1.67 1.45 -5.31
N HIS A 284 1.44 1.61 -4.01
CA HIS A 284 0.17 1.23 -3.36
C HIS A 284 -1.03 1.94 -3.99
N PHE A 285 -0.89 3.23 -4.30
CA PHE A 285 -1.92 4.01 -4.98
C PHE A 285 -2.24 3.41 -6.36
N CYS A 286 -1.23 3.15 -7.18
CA CYS A 286 -1.39 2.54 -8.51
C CYS A 286 -2.01 1.14 -8.41
N TYR A 287 -1.60 0.34 -7.43
CA TYR A 287 -2.16 -0.99 -7.18
C TYR A 287 -3.65 -0.93 -6.90
N VAL A 288 -4.10 0.03 -6.08
CA VAL A 288 -5.52 0.18 -5.77
C VAL A 288 -6.32 0.56 -7.00
N ILE A 289 -5.85 1.48 -7.84
CA ILE A 289 -6.52 1.84 -9.08
C ILE A 289 -6.67 0.63 -10.00
N GLU A 290 -5.65 -0.23 -10.07
CA GLU A 290 -5.69 -1.49 -10.82
C GLU A 290 -6.74 -2.48 -10.26
N GLN A 291 -6.87 -2.53 -8.93
CA GLN A 291 -7.78 -3.45 -8.24
C GLN A 291 -9.21 -2.95 -8.10
N TRP A 292 -9.45 -1.69 -8.35
CA TRP A 292 -10.77 -1.08 -8.16
C TRP A 292 -11.68 -1.36 -9.34
N ALA A 293 -12.39 -2.50 -9.26
CA ALA A 293 -13.23 -3.00 -10.34
C ALA A 293 -14.46 -2.11 -10.64
N GLU A 294 -14.99 -1.44 -9.61
CA GLU A 294 -16.15 -0.56 -9.74
C GLU A 294 -15.82 0.84 -10.29
N LEU A 295 -14.54 1.14 -10.52
CA LEU A 295 -14.12 2.39 -11.13
C LEU A 295 -14.53 2.37 -12.62
N ASP A 296 -15.42 3.30 -13.00
CA ASP A 296 -15.83 3.41 -14.41
C ASP A 296 -14.66 3.81 -15.33
N LEU A 297 -14.80 3.51 -16.62
CA LEU A 297 -13.71 3.66 -17.59
C LEU A 297 -13.23 5.12 -17.73
N GLU A 298 -14.15 6.11 -17.69
CA GLU A 298 -13.78 7.53 -17.77
C GLU A 298 -12.94 7.96 -16.57
N LYS A 299 -13.38 7.54 -15.38
CA LYS A 299 -12.63 7.79 -14.14
C LYS A 299 -11.33 7.00 -14.08
N LYS A 300 -11.28 5.82 -14.68
CA LYS A 300 -10.06 5.01 -14.73
C LYS A 300 -8.94 5.73 -15.48
N GLY A 301 -9.23 6.36 -16.61
CA GLY A 301 -8.27 7.19 -17.34
C GLY A 301 -7.77 8.38 -16.49
N TYR A 302 -8.69 9.09 -15.86
CA TYR A 302 -8.37 10.17 -14.95
C TYR A 302 -7.49 9.71 -13.76
N ALA A 303 -7.84 8.59 -13.15
CA ALA A 303 -7.08 7.98 -12.07
C ALA A 303 -5.66 7.58 -12.50
N MET A 304 -5.50 7.09 -13.74
CA MET A 304 -4.19 6.75 -14.29
C MET A 304 -3.32 7.99 -14.53
N ALA A 305 -3.89 9.09 -14.99
CA ALA A 305 -3.17 10.34 -15.14
C ALA A 305 -2.69 10.89 -13.77
N ILE A 306 -3.55 10.81 -12.74
CA ILE A 306 -3.16 11.12 -11.36
C ILE A 306 -2.04 10.17 -10.89
N ALA A 307 -2.15 8.87 -11.15
CA ALA A 307 -1.14 7.89 -10.78
C ALA A 307 0.21 8.16 -11.43
N ALA A 308 0.24 8.47 -12.73
CA ALA A 308 1.46 8.82 -13.46
C ALA A 308 2.12 10.07 -12.87
N SER A 309 1.33 11.13 -12.65
CA SER A 309 1.80 12.37 -12.02
C SER A 309 2.32 12.14 -10.60
N LEU A 310 1.65 11.28 -9.82
CA LEU A 310 2.07 10.91 -8.47
C LEU A 310 3.40 10.15 -8.46
N VAL A 311 3.59 9.20 -9.40
CA VAL A 311 4.87 8.47 -9.55
C VAL A 311 6.00 9.42 -9.90
N ASN A 312 5.78 10.36 -10.84
CA ASN A 312 6.76 11.37 -11.17
C ASN A 312 7.10 12.27 -9.95
N GLN A 313 6.09 12.78 -9.26
CA GLN A 313 6.31 13.59 -8.05
C GLN A 313 7.04 12.80 -6.94
N ALA A 314 6.68 11.52 -6.76
CA ALA A 314 7.34 10.64 -5.81
C ALA A 314 8.83 10.40 -6.17
N SER A 315 9.13 10.25 -7.45
CA SER A 315 10.49 10.09 -7.98
C SER A 315 11.33 11.34 -7.74
N ASN A 316 10.77 12.52 -8.00
CA ASN A 316 11.42 13.80 -7.74
C ASN A 316 11.69 14.01 -6.24
N LYS A 317 10.71 13.74 -5.37
CA LYS A 317 10.86 13.80 -3.91
C LYS A 317 11.91 12.80 -3.40
N SER A 318 12.01 11.65 -4.04
CA SER A 318 12.94 10.57 -3.66
C SER A 318 14.33 10.72 -4.25
N ARG A 319 14.56 11.75 -5.09
CA ARG A 319 15.82 11.96 -5.78
C ARG A 319 16.28 10.68 -6.50
N VAL A 320 15.37 10.07 -7.25
CA VAL A 320 15.65 8.88 -8.05
C VAL A 320 16.82 9.18 -8.98
N SER A 321 17.82 8.33 -8.97
CA SER A 321 19.01 8.48 -9.81
C SER A 321 19.03 7.45 -10.93
N ASN A 322 19.59 7.83 -12.07
CA ASN A 322 19.77 6.94 -13.23
C ASN A 322 20.94 5.94 -13.01
N GLN A 323 21.15 5.50 -11.77
CA GLN A 323 22.11 4.45 -11.47
C GLN A 323 21.48 3.10 -11.82
N ASN A 324 21.51 2.76 -13.11
CA ASN A 324 21.26 1.39 -13.52
C ASN A 324 22.35 0.51 -12.95
N CYS A 325 22.07 -0.19 -11.83
CA CYS A 325 22.85 -1.36 -11.49
C CYS A 325 22.76 -2.32 -12.68
N ASN A 326 23.89 -2.59 -13.33
CA ASN A 326 23.92 -3.63 -14.35
C ASN A 326 23.79 -4.99 -13.66
N LEU A 327 22.54 -5.34 -13.32
CA LEU A 327 22.19 -6.56 -12.59
C LEU A 327 22.72 -7.81 -13.29
N ASN A 328 22.82 -7.77 -14.63
CA ASN A 328 23.34 -8.88 -15.42
C ASN A 328 24.82 -9.17 -15.14
N GLU A 329 25.66 -8.15 -15.04
CA GLU A 329 27.11 -8.34 -14.77
C GLU A 329 27.36 -8.84 -13.36
N VAL A 330 26.51 -8.45 -12.41
CA VAL A 330 26.66 -8.85 -11.01
C VAL A 330 26.06 -10.24 -10.79
N ALA A 331 24.94 -10.59 -11.43
CA ALA A 331 24.32 -11.92 -11.35
C ALA A 331 25.26 -13.02 -11.88
N GLN A 332 26.02 -12.76 -12.95
CA GLN A 332 27.01 -13.69 -13.50
C GLN A 332 28.19 -13.98 -12.54
N LYS A 333 28.41 -13.13 -11.55
CA LYS A 333 29.49 -13.28 -10.54
C LYS A 333 29.03 -14.02 -9.28
N LEU A 334 27.71 -14.25 -9.13
CA LEU A 334 27.19 -15.05 -8.02
C LEU A 334 27.45 -16.52 -8.31
N SER A 335 28.34 -17.13 -7.52
CA SER A 335 28.62 -18.56 -7.53
C SER A 335 27.35 -19.40 -7.27
N PRO A 336 27.26 -20.64 -7.79
CA PRO A 336 26.07 -21.51 -7.68
C PRO A 336 25.75 -22.03 -6.26
N VAL A 337 26.29 -21.40 -5.22
CA VAL A 337 25.94 -21.72 -3.83
C VAL A 337 24.52 -21.19 -3.56
N GLU A 338 23.58 -22.07 -3.31
CA GLU A 338 22.23 -21.87 -2.77
C GLU A 338 21.72 -20.41 -2.84
N PRO A 339 21.16 -19.92 -3.97
CA PRO A 339 20.85 -18.48 -4.17
C PRO A 339 19.85 -17.94 -3.14
N PHE A 340 18.97 -18.79 -2.59
CA PHE A 340 18.05 -18.41 -1.52
C PHE A 340 18.75 -18.18 -0.18
N GLU A 341 19.80 -18.92 0.13
CA GLU A 341 20.60 -18.69 1.34
C GLU A 341 21.37 -17.36 1.21
N VAL A 342 21.94 -17.11 0.02
CA VAL A 342 22.57 -15.83 -0.29
C VAL A 342 21.57 -14.70 -0.12
N LEU A 343 20.37 -14.81 -0.67
CA LEU A 343 19.32 -13.79 -0.56
C LEU A 343 18.97 -13.50 0.91
N ARG A 344 18.72 -14.53 1.73
CA ARG A 344 18.41 -14.35 3.16
C ARG A 344 19.57 -13.66 3.89
N ARG A 345 20.80 -14.04 3.60
CA ARG A 345 21.99 -13.48 4.22
C ARG A 345 22.18 -12.01 3.85
N VAL A 346 22.09 -11.64 2.56
CA VAL A 346 22.30 -10.25 2.13
C VAL A 346 21.19 -9.33 2.61
N ILE A 347 19.94 -9.82 2.70
CA ILE A 347 18.84 -9.09 3.33
C ILE A 347 19.16 -8.86 4.82
N SER A 348 19.62 -9.87 5.55
CA SER A 348 19.94 -9.73 6.98
C SER A 348 21.11 -8.80 7.26
N HIS A 349 22.05 -8.65 6.32
CA HIS A 349 23.19 -7.73 6.40
C HIS A 349 22.88 -6.33 5.84
N THR A 350 21.66 -6.06 5.45
CA THR A 350 21.22 -4.75 4.95
C THR A 350 22.03 -4.31 3.71
N ASP A 351 22.12 -5.21 2.72
CA ASP A 351 22.76 -4.92 1.42
C ASP A 351 21.68 -4.94 0.31
N PRO A 352 21.14 -3.76 -0.08
CA PRO A 352 20.07 -3.68 -1.06
C PRO A 352 20.49 -4.12 -2.47
N HIS A 353 21.71 -3.80 -2.91
CA HIS A 353 22.17 -4.16 -4.25
C HIS A 353 22.42 -5.65 -4.37
N ALA A 354 23.06 -6.26 -3.38
CA ALA A 354 23.24 -7.70 -3.34
C ALA A 354 21.91 -8.45 -3.24
N ALA A 355 20.92 -7.92 -2.51
CA ALA A 355 19.59 -8.52 -2.42
C ALA A 355 18.85 -8.47 -3.76
N ALA A 356 18.85 -7.31 -4.45
CA ALA A 356 18.29 -7.19 -5.80
C ALA A 356 18.94 -8.14 -6.80
N THR A 357 20.27 -8.26 -6.74
CA THR A 357 21.06 -9.16 -7.58
C THR A 357 20.73 -10.62 -7.32
N ALA A 358 20.59 -11.02 -6.04
CA ALA A 358 20.24 -12.38 -5.70
C ALA A 358 18.82 -12.74 -6.19
N VAL A 359 17.86 -11.80 -6.08
CA VAL A 359 16.51 -11.97 -6.64
C VAL A 359 16.58 -12.16 -8.16
N TYR A 360 17.33 -11.32 -8.86
CA TYR A 360 17.47 -11.41 -10.31
C TYR A 360 18.12 -12.74 -10.74
N ALA A 361 19.13 -13.21 -10.02
CA ALA A 361 19.76 -14.51 -10.27
C ALA A 361 18.78 -15.69 -10.08
N ILE A 362 17.91 -15.63 -9.05
CA ILE A 362 16.89 -16.66 -8.82
C ILE A 362 15.87 -16.68 -9.96
N LEU A 363 15.43 -15.52 -10.44
CA LEU A 363 14.49 -15.42 -11.57
C LEU A 363 15.08 -15.96 -12.88
N GLY A 364 16.41 -15.94 -13.05
CA GLY A 364 17.12 -16.46 -14.20
C GLY A 364 17.44 -17.97 -14.14
N MET A 365 17.01 -18.69 -13.09
CA MET A 365 17.21 -20.13 -13.00
C MET A 365 16.37 -20.89 -14.04
N GLU A 366 16.84 -22.06 -14.49
CA GLU A 366 16.09 -22.90 -15.44
C GLU A 366 14.75 -23.39 -14.87
N GLU A 367 14.71 -23.68 -13.57
CA GLU A 367 13.50 -24.04 -12.86
C GLU A 367 12.76 -22.78 -12.34
N ASP A 368 11.46 -22.67 -12.60
CA ASP A 368 10.65 -21.57 -12.08
C ASP A 368 10.58 -21.63 -10.54
N LYS A 369 11.29 -20.73 -9.90
CA LYS A 369 11.37 -20.57 -8.44
C LYS A 369 10.60 -19.33 -7.95
N THR A 370 9.73 -18.77 -8.75
CA THR A 370 9.03 -17.51 -8.44
C THR A 370 8.23 -17.59 -7.14
N GLU A 371 7.48 -18.67 -6.92
CA GLU A 371 6.69 -18.82 -5.70
C GLU A 371 7.57 -18.93 -4.46
N GLU A 372 8.63 -19.74 -4.52
CA GLU A 372 9.60 -19.88 -3.42
C GLU A 372 10.30 -18.55 -3.12
N LEU A 373 10.61 -17.76 -4.18
CA LEU A 373 11.18 -16.42 -4.05
C LEU A 373 10.26 -15.48 -3.28
N PHE A 374 9.01 -15.38 -3.68
CA PHE A 374 8.05 -14.49 -2.99
C PHE A 374 7.78 -14.94 -1.57
N GLN A 375 7.67 -16.24 -1.30
CA GLN A 375 7.55 -16.76 0.06
C GLN A 375 8.78 -16.40 0.91
N THR A 376 9.96 -16.45 0.31
CA THR A 376 11.19 -16.02 1.00
C THR A 376 11.16 -14.53 1.31
N LEU A 377 10.78 -13.67 0.36
CA LEU A 377 10.69 -12.22 0.55
C LEU A 377 9.64 -11.86 1.62
N LEU A 378 8.44 -12.43 1.53
CA LEU A 378 7.38 -12.22 2.54
C LEU A 378 7.83 -12.69 3.94
N SER A 379 8.46 -13.87 4.03
CA SER A 379 8.98 -14.37 5.29
C SER A 379 10.04 -13.42 5.90
N GLN A 380 10.91 -12.85 5.08
CA GLN A 380 11.90 -11.88 5.55
C GLN A 380 11.26 -10.55 6.01
N ALA A 381 10.21 -10.08 5.33
CA ALA A 381 9.46 -8.90 5.73
C ALA A 381 8.77 -9.09 7.09
N ILE A 382 8.08 -10.21 7.25
CA ILE A 382 7.29 -10.54 8.46
C ILE A 382 8.21 -10.75 9.69
N LYS A 383 9.41 -11.27 9.48
CA LYS A 383 10.39 -11.49 10.57
C LYS A 383 11.01 -10.19 11.08
N ASN A 384 11.00 -9.14 10.26
CA ASN A 384 11.69 -7.91 10.60
C ASN A 384 10.87 -7.04 11.56
N ASP A 385 11.43 -6.71 12.72
CA ASP A 385 10.89 -5.76 13.70
C ASP A 385 11.85 -4.59 14.00
N GLY A 386 12.95 -4.49 13.27
CA GLY A 386 13.96 -3.45 13.47
C GLY A 386 13.56 -2.08 12.96
N GLN A 387 12.59 -2.02 12.07
CA GLN A 387 12.02 -0.78 11.56
C GLN A 387 10.50 -0.89 11.52
N ILE A 388 9.83 0.04 12.18
CA ILE A 388 8.37 0.10 12.17
C ILE A 388 7.93 0.72 10.85
N CYS A 389 7.43 -0.13 9.94
CA CYS A 389 6.89 0.27 8.63
C CYS A 389 5.35 0.28 8.62
N TYR A 390 4.70 -0.06 9.73
CA TYR A 390 3.24 -0.11 9.88
C TYR A 390 2.55 -0.87 8.74
N GLY A 391 3.11 -2.00 8.34
CA GLY A 391 2.56 -2.88 7.33
C GLY A 391 2.85 -2.48 5.89
N ASN A 392 3.44 -1.31 5.63
CA ASN A 392 3.77 -0.90 4.26
C ASN A 392 4.76 -1.85 3.58
N ASP A 393 5.67 -2.45 4.33
CA ASP A 393 6.65 -3.42 3.83
C ASP A 393 5.99 -4.74 3.39
N ILE A 394 5.18 -5.34 4.26
CA ILE A 394 4.48 -6.58 3.93
C ILE A 394 3.43 -6.37 2.84
N LEU A 395 2.76 -5.21 2.85
CA LEU A 395 1.78 -4.84 1.84
C LEU A 395 2.44 -4.71 0.46
N TYR A 396 3.54 -3.96 0.38
CA TYR A 396 4.26 -3.77 -0.88
C TYR A 396 4.66 -5.11 -1.52
N ILE A 397 5.23 -6.03 -0.74
CA ILE A 397 5.68 -7.31 -1.28
C ILE A 397 4.51 -8.18 -1.72
N SER A 398 3.42 -8.21 -0.97
CA SER A 398 2.22 -8.97 -1.34
C SER A 398 1.52 -8.40 -2.58
N GLU A 399 1.44 -7.09 -2.72
CA GLU A 399 0.90 -6.42 -3.91
C GLU A 399 1.79 -6.62 -5.14
N ALA A 400 3.13 -6.55 -4.96
CA ALA A 400 4.08 -6.82 -6.03
C ALA A 400 3.97 -8.28 -6.53
N LEU A 401 3.79 -9.25 -5.62
CA LEU A 401 3.52 -10.64 -5.96
C LEU A 401 2.21 -10.78 -6.73
N ASP A 402 1.14 -10.16 -6.27
CA ASP A 402 -0.15 -10.21 -6.93
C ASP A 402 -0.07 -9.63 -8.36
N CYS A 403 0.58 -8.48 -8.53
CA CYS A 403 0.85 -7.91 -9.86
C CYS A 403 1.69 -8.84 -10.73
N TYR A 404 2.75 -9.43 -10.18
CA TYR A 404 3.61 -10.36 -10.92
C TYR A 404 2.85 -11.57 -11.45
N ARG A 405 1.93 -12.13 -10.66
CA ARG A 405 1.09 -13.27 -11.05
C ARG A 405 0.07 -12.91 -12.13
N ARG A 406 -0.54 -11.71 -12.02
CA ARG A 406 -1.60 -11.26 -12.93
C ARG A 406 -1.08 -10.71 -14.25
N PHE A 407 0.04 -10.01 -14.22
CA PHE A 407 0.56 -9.34 -15.39
C PHE A 407 1.31 -10.32 -16.31
N LYS A 408 0.89 -10.34 -17.59
CA LYS A 408 1.62 -11.01 -18.69
C LYS A 408 2.51 -10.00 -19.40
N LEU A 409 3.36 -9.30 -18.64
CA LEU A 409 4.12 -8.16 -19.13
C LEU A 409 5.60 -8.52 -19.32
N GLN A 410 6.24 -7.83 -20.26
CA GLN A 410 7.69 -7.71 -20.28
C GLN A 410 8.15 -6.90 -19.05
N GLN A 411 9.35 -7.18 -18.56
CA GLN A 411 9.97 -6.47 -17.43
C GLN A 411 9.24 -6.61 -16.06
N LYS A 412 8.30 -7.53 -15.92
CA LYS A 412 7.63 -7.78 -14.63
C LYS A 412 8.57 -8.23 -13.51
N GLU A 413 9.77 -8.71 -13.86
CA GLU A 413 10.86 -9.03 -12.94
C GLU A 413 11.31 -7.82 -12.09
N LYS A 414 11.03 -6.59 -12.52
CA LYS A 414 11.26 -5.38 -11.72
C LYS A 414 10.51 -5.43 -10.38
N LEU A 415 9.35 -6.08 -10.31
CA LEU A 415 8.55 -6.20 -9.09
C LEU A 415 9.28 -6.97 -7.97
N PRO A 416 9.69 -8.24 -8.15
CA PRO A 416 10.43 -8.94 -7.12
C PRO A 416 11.84 -8.36 -6.89
N VAL A 417 12.51 -7.82 -7.92
CA VAL A 417 13.82 -7.18 -7.78
C VAL A 417 13.74 -5.97 -6.85
N SER A 418 12.74 -5.10 -7.04
CA SER A 418 12.52 -3.95 -6.16
C SER A 418 12.13 -4.36 -4.74
N ALA A 419 11.37 -5.44 -4.57
CA ALA A 419 11.05 -6.00 -3.26
C ALA A 419 12.31 -6.49 -2.52
N GLY A 420 13.20 -7.19 -3.22
CA GLY A 420 14.49 -7.61 -2.68
C GLY A 420 15.37 -6.41 -2.30
N TYR A 421 15.48 -5.42 -3.18
CA TYR A 421 16.21 -4.18 -2.90
C TYR A 421 15.69 -3.47 -1.65
N PHE A 422 14.37 -3.29 -1.56
CA PHE A 422 13.72 -2.66 -0.43
C PHE A 422 14.02 -3.41 0.88
N LEU A 423 13.85 -4.73 0.89
CA LEU A 423 14.16 -5.54 2.07
C LEU A 423 15.64 -5.46 2.44
N GLY A 424 16.55 -5.45 1.47
CA GLY A 424 17.98 -5.27 1.74
C GLY A 424 18.33 -3.90 2.32
N ARG A 425 17.41 -2.93 2.31
CA ARG A 425 17.65 -1.54 2.70
C ARG A 425 17.13 -1.16 4.08
N ILE A 426 16.01 -1.78 4.51
CA ILE A 426 15.40 -1.44 5.79
C ILE A 426 16.20 -2.01 6.97
N LYS A 427 16.22 -1.26 8.08
CA LYS A 427 16.89 -1.68 9.32
C LYS A 427 16.32 -3.00 9.82
N LYS A 428 17.18 -3.91 10.25
CA LYS A 428 16.79 -5.23 10.76
C LYS A 428 16.65 -5.26 12.28
N GLY A 429 15.70 -6.06 12.73
CA GLY A 429 15.50 -6.51 14.10
C GLY A 429 14.73 -7.82 14.08
N TYR A 430 14.97 -8.68 15.04
CA TYR A 430 14.41 -10.03 15.08
C TYR A 430 14.02 -10.46 16.50
N GLU A 431 13.75 -9.50 17.39
CA GLU A 431 13.37 -9.81 18.78
C GLU A 431 12.03 -10.53 18.84
N LEU A 432 11.04 -10.02 18.10
CA LEU A 432 9.71 -10.62 18.04
C LEU A 432 9.77 -12.01 17.43
N SER A 433 10.42 -12.16 16.26
CA SER A 433 10.50 -13.45 15.57
C SER A 433 11.29 -14.48 16.36
N GLY A 434 12.39 -14.08 17.01
CA GLY A 434 13.14 -14.95 17.91
C GLY A 434 12.33 -15.43 19.11
N ALA A 435 11.54 -14.55 19.73
CA ALA A 435 10.65 -14.91 20.83
C ALA A 435 9.44 -15.76 20.37
N TYR A 436 8.97 -15.53 19.13
CA TYR A 436 7.88 -16.29 18.52
C TYR A 436 8.30 -17.71 18.12
N GLY A 437 9.60 -17.95 17.96
CA GLY A 437 10.19 -19.25 17.59
C GLY A 437 10.23 -19.48 16.08
N VAL A 438 10.62 -18.45 15.33
CA VAL A 438 10.65 -18.45 13.86
C VAL A 438 12.06 -18.18 13.35
#